data_a631593eddf99c6bf80935478de495a0
#
_entry.id   a631593eddf99c6bf80935478de495a0
#
_cell.length_a   1.000
_cell.length_b   1.000
_cell.length_c   1.000
_cell.angle_alpha   90.00
_cell.angle_beta   90.00
_cell.angle_gamma   90.00
#
_symmetry.space_group_name_H-M   'P 1'
#
loop_
_entity.id
_entity.type
_entity.pdbx_description
1 polymer ?
#
loop_
_entity_poly.entity_id
_entity_poly.type
_entity_poly.pdbx_seq_one_letter_code
_entity_poly.pdbx_strand_id
1 'polypeptide(L)'
;MKTLALTQDKQARLTQLIDAATDVFARRGYRQATVADIANKMRVAPGTVYLYAASKEALFDLAVRWHLGFVDLASLQLPVQSPGVETTLAFLTERLDAASFVPQLATALSEPPPADVSHELHSILAEYYDVLRNYRAAIRLIEQSSIDWPELESLFFTKLRQGIFDLMTRYVEMRCTAGLFRPVPNFSATARFLNESMAWFAMRMPGDRYTTFTETEGRAVCLDLLSRALLP
;
A
#
# COMPACT_ATOMS: atom_id res chain seq x y z
N MET A 1 -29.31 -19.52 9.71
CA MET A 1 -29.75 -18.15 10.07
C MET A 1 -29.35 -17.21 8.94
N LYS A 2 -30.33 -16.52 8.30
CA LYS A 2 -29.99 -15.46 7.34
C LYS A 2 -29.38 -14.30 8.11
N THR A 3 -28.10 -14.04 7.92
CA THR A 3 -27.45 -12.82 8.43
C THR A 3 -28.12 -11.64 7.72
N LEU A 4 -28.82 -10.78 8.45
CA LEU A 4 -29.35 -9.55 7.88
C LEU A 4 -28.16 -8.64 7.51
N ALA A 5 -28.13 -8.19 6.26
CA ALA A 5 -27.14 -7.22 5.81
C ALA A 5 -27.19 -5.94 6.68
N LEU A 6 -26.04 -5.32 6.93
CA LEU A 6 -25.98 -4.07 7.67
C LEU A 6 -26.73 -2.96 6.91
N THR A 7 -27.50 -2.16 7.65
CA THR A 7 -28.16 -0.96 7.09
C THR A 7 -27.13 0.05 6.56
N GLN A 8 -27.52 0.90 5.60
CA GLN A 8 -26.64 1.92 5.04
C GLN A 8 -26.03 2.84 6.11
N ASP A 9 -26.81 3.23 7.13
CA ASP A 9 -26.34 4.08 8.23
C ASP A 9 -25.24 3.38 9.05
N LYS A 10 -25.38 2.08 9.31
CA LYS A 10 -24.34 1.30 10.02
C LYS A 10 -23.10 1.12 9.17
N GLN A 11 -23.23 0.91 7.86
CA GLN A 11 -22.11 0.83 6.94
C GLN A 11 -21.34 2.18 6.86
N ALA A 12 -22.07 3.29 6.72
CA ALA A 12 -21.46 4.63 6.73
C ALA A 12 -20.71 4.92 8.05
N ARG A 13 -21.29 4.51 9.18
CA ARG A 13 -20.63 4.66 10.49
C ARG A 13 -19.42 3.77 10.64
N LEU A 14 -19.46 2.56 10.11
CA LEU A 14 -18.33 1.63 10.09
C LEU A 14 -17.20 2.15 9.20
N THR A 15 -17.50 2.71 8.04
CA THR A 15 -16.50 3.39 7.18
C THR A 15 -15.81 4.52 7.94
N GLN A 16 -16.56 5.40 8.62
CA GLN A 16 -15.97 6.47 9.45
C GLN A 16 -15.06 5.91 10.55
N LEU A 17 -15.42 4.79 11.16
CA LEU A 17 -14.60 4.13 12.17
C LEU A 17 -13.32 3.56 11.56
N ILE A 18 -13.41 2.92 10.39
CA ILE A 18 -12.23 2.40 9.68
C ILE A 18 -11.28 3.54 9.30
N ASP A 19 -11.81 4.65 8.77
CA ASP A 19 -10.99 5.82 8.41
C ASP A 19 -10.31 6.43 9.65
N ALA A 20 -11.03 6.55 10.76
CA ALA A 20 -10.48 7.05 12.02
C ALA A 20 -9.40 6.11 12.58
N ALA A 21 -9.63 4.80 12.56
CA ALA A 21 -8.67 3.79 12.99
C ALA A 21 -7.41 3.82 12.11
N THR A 22 -7.60 3.87 10.78
CA THR A 22 -6.51 3.98 9.80
C THR A 22 -5.62 5.20 10.07
N ASP A 23 -6.22 6.37 10.28
CA ASP A 23 -5.48 7.60 10.55
C ASP A 23 -4.70 7.53 11.89
N VAL A 24 -5.29 6.93 12.92
CA VAL A 24 -4.62 6.75 14.22
C VAL A 24 -3.48 5.75 14.11
N PHE A 25 -3.69 4.59 13.48
CA PHE A 25 -2.64 3.59 13.27
C PHE A 25 -1.52 4.10 12.36
N ALA A 26 -1.84 4.84 11.30
CA ALA A 26 -0.84 5.42 10.39
C ALA A 26 0.01 6.52 11.04
N ARG A 27 -0.43 7.08 12.17
CA ARG A 27 0.34 8.11 12.92
C ARG A 27 1.11 7.55 14.10
N ARG A 28 0.54 6.58 14.82
CA ARG A 28 1.06 6.09 16.09
C ARG A 28 1.62 4.67 16.04
N GLY A 29 1.33 3.94 14.96
CA GLY A 29 1.56 2.51 14.91
C GLY A 29 0.55 1.71 15.74
N TYR A 30 0.53 0.41 15.51
CA TYR A 30 -0.42 -0.48 16.17
C TYR A 30 -0.24 -0.49 17.70
N ARG A 31 1.00 -0.59 18.21
CA ARG A 31 1.24 -0.76 19.66
C ARG A 31 0.84 0.46 20.47
N GLN A 32 1.15 1.66 20.01
CA GLN A 32 0.91 2.91 20.72
C GLN A 32 -0.53 3.44 20.56
N ALA A 33 -1.22 3.05 19.49
CA ALA A 33 -2.60 3.43 19.25
C ALA A 33 -3.54 2.78 20.28
N THR A 34 -4.56 3.52 20.73
CA THR A 34 -5.59 3.04 21.64
C THR A 34 -6.98 3.20 21.03
N VAL A 35 -7.96 2.41 21.50
CA VAL A 35 -9.37 2.57 21.13
C VAL A 35 -9.89 3.94 21.53
N ALA A 36 -9.38 4.51 22.64
CA ALA A 36 -9.72 5.85 23.07
C ALA A 36 -9.25 6.93 22.07
N ASP A 37 -8.06 6.79 21.47
CA ASP A 37 -7.60 7.70 20.41
C ASP A 37 -8.53 7.69 19.20
N ILE A 38 -8.98 6.49 18.80
CA ILE A 38 -9.91 6.31 17.68
C ILE A 38 -11.27 6.92 18.00
N ALA A 39 -11.80 6.69 19.21
CA ALA A 39 -13.04 7.28 19.67
C ALA A 39 -12.96 8.82 19.71
N ASN A 40 -11.85 9.37 20.21
CA ASN A 40 -11.60 10.81 20.23
C ASN A 40 -11.56 11.40 18.81
N LYS A 41 -10.92 10.71 17.87
CA LYS A 41 -10.89 11.12 16.45
C LYS A 41 -12.30 11.18 15.84
N MET A 42 -13.16 10.22 16.19
CA MET A 42 -14.57 10.18 15.80
C MET A 42 -15.47 11.14 16.60
N ARG A 43 -15.00 11.72 17.68
CA ARG A 43 -15.78 12.52 18.64
C ARG A 43 -16.94 11.73 19.27
N VAL A 44 -16.66 10.50 19.68
CA VAL A 44 -17.61 9.60 20.37
C VAL A 44 -17.01 9.04 21.67
N ALA A 45 -17.87 8.48 22.52
CA ALA A 45 -17.39 7.72 23.68
C ALA A 45 -16.72 6.40 23.24
N PRO A 46 -15.68 5.92 23.94
CA PRO A 46 -15.02 4.64 23.62
C PRO A 46 -15.98 3.45 23.53
N GLY A 47 -17.04 3.41 24.38
CA GLY A 47 -18.09 2.40 24.33
C GLY A 47 -18.82 2.31 22.98
N THR A 48 -18.92 3.44 22.25
CA THR A 48 -19.52 3.44 20.91
C THR A 48 -18.68 2.67 19.91
N VAL A 49 -17.35 2.71 20.01
CA VAL A 49 -16.44 1.95 19.13
C VAL A 49 -16.64 0.46 19.33
N TYR A 50 -16.81 0.00 20.58
CA TYR A 50 -17.02 -1.41 20.91
C TYR A 50 -18.34 -2.00 20.39
N LEU A 51 -19.30 -1.16 19.99
CA LEU A 51 -20.50 -1.61 19.29
C LEU A 51 -20.22 -2.08 17.86
N TYR A 52 -19.08 -1.66 17.28
CA TYR A 52 -18.68 -1.96 15.90
C TYR A 52 -17.51 -2.93 15.79
N ALA A 53 -16.56 -2.87 16.72
CA ALA A 53 -15.40 -3.75 16.74
C ALA A 53 -15.06 -4.16 18.18
N ALA A 54 -14.85 -5.43 18.40
CA ALA A 54 -14.70 -6.02 19.74
C ALA A 54 -13.37 -5.62 20.42
N SER A 55 -12.34 -5.26 19.64
CA SER A 55 -11.01 -4.93 20.17
C SER A 55 -10.20 -4.05 19.21
N LYS A 56 -9.03 -3.60 19.67
CA LYS A 56 -8.05 -2.89 18.83
C LYS A 56 -7.53 -3.78 17.70
N GLU A 57 -7.32 -5.05 17.98
CA GLU A 57 -6.90 -6.06 16.99
C GLU A 57 -7.94 -6.20 15.88
N ALA A 58 -9.23 -6.26 16.22
CA ALA A 58 -10.32 -6.29 15.25
C ALA A 58 -10.35 -5.05 14.36
N LEU A 59 -10.10 -3.87 14.92
CA LEU A 59 -10.01 -2.62 14.16
C LEU A 59 -8.82 -2.60 13.21
N PHE A 60 -7.68 -3.10 13.65
CA PHE A 60 -6.48 -3.16 12.83
C PHE A 60 -6.67 -4.11 11.66
N ASP A 61 -7.09 -5.34 11.91
CA ASP A 61 -7.36 -6.33 10.87
C ASP A 61 -8.42 -5.82 9.87
N LEU A 62 -9.51 -5.24 10.38
CA LEU A 62 -10.57 -4.65 9.55
C LEU A 62 -10.03 -3.52 8.66
N ALA A 63 -9.25 -2.60 9.21
CA ALA A 63 -8.69 -1.48 8.47
C ALA A 63 -7.71 -1.96 7.37
N VAL A 64 -6.83 -2.91 7.69
CA VAL A 64 -5.91 -3.53 6.71
C VAL A 64 -6.70 -4.18 5.58
N ARG A 65 -7.64 -5.07 5.90
CA ARG A 65 -8.43 -5.79 4.89
C ARG A 65 -9.30 -4.87 4.05
N TRP A 66 -9.88 -3.84 4.65
CA TRP A 66 -10.68 -2.83 3.95
C TRP A 66 -9.87 -2.10 2.89
N HIS A 67 -8.70 -1.58 3.25
CA HIS A 67 -7.86 -0.85 2.32
C HIS A 67 -7.15 -1.73 1.28
N LEU A 68 -7.09 -3.03 1.52
CA LEU A 68 -6.65 -4.02 0.53
C LEU A 68 -7.79 -4.55 -0.35
N GLY A 69 -9.05 -4.13 -0.11
CA GLY A 69 -10.20 -4.51 -0.94
C GLY A 69 -10.83 -5.89 -0.60
N PHE A 70 -10.56 -6.41 0.60
CA PHE A 70 -11.03 -7.74 1.05
C PHE A 70 -12.18 -7.70 2.04
N VAL A 71 -12.90 -6.59 2.14
CA VAL A 71 -14.05 -6.44 3.05
C VAL A 71 -15.30 -6.02 2.29
N ASP A 72 -16.38 -6.76 2.46
CA ASP A 72 -17.73 -6.33 2.14
C ASP A 72 -18.44 -5.90 3.44
N LEU A 73 -18.64 -4.59 3.62
CA LEU A 73 -19.27 -4.06 4.83
C LEU A 73 -20.69 -4.56 5.04
N ALA A 74 -21.42 -4.86 3.96
CA ALA A 74 -22.81 -5.33 4.05
C ALA A 74 -22.92 -6.72 4.70
N SER A 75 -21.89 -7.55 4.55
CA SER A 75 -21.86 -8.92 5.06
C SER A 75 -21.32 -9.05 6.49
N LEU A 76 -20.76 -7.98 7.08
CA LEU A 76 -20.15 -8.03 8.40
C LEU A 76 -21.16 -8.22 9.53
N GLN A 77 -20.77 -8.98 10.54
CA GLN A 77 -21.47 -9.07 11.81
C GLN A 77 -20.85 -8.11 12.83
N LEU A 78 -21.68 -7.35 13.55
CA LEU A 78 -21.21 -6.40 14.57
C LEU A 78 -21.46 -6.97 15.98
N PRO A 79 -20.52 -6.73 16.91
CA PRO A 79 -19.20 -6.13 16.67
C PRO A 79 -18.28 -7.08 15.90
N VAL A 80 -17.47 -6.53 14.97
CA VAL A 80 -16.46 -7.30 14.25
C VAL A 80 -15.49 -7.92 15.24
N GLN A 81 -15.30 -9.23 15.15
CA GLN A 81 -14.37 -9.96 16.02
C GLN A 81 -12.96 -9.95 15.46
N SER A 82 -11.97 -10.03 16.35
CA SER A 82 -10.59 -10.20 15.93
C SER A 82 -10.37 -11.64 15.45
N PRO A 83 -9.72 -11.83 14.29
CA PRO A 83 -9.30 -13.17 13.88
C PRO A 83 -8.04 -13.63 14.63
N GLY A 84 -7.46 -12.77 15.48
CA GLY A 84 -6.17 -12.94 16.12
C GLY A 84 -5.00 -12.41 15.29
N VAL A 85 -3.94 -11.99 15.98
CA VAL A 85 -2.73 -11.40 15.39
C VAL A 85 -2.09 -12.33 14.36
N GLU A 86 -1.98 -13.62 14.69
CA GLU A 86 -1.39 -14.64 13.81
C GLU A 86 -2.17 -14.78 12.50
N THR A 87 -3.50 -14.74 12.55
CA THR A 87 -4.35 -14.81 11.35
C THR A 87 -4.21 -13.57 10.48
N THR A 88 -4.08 -12.38 11.10
CA THR A 88 -3.81 -11.13 10.37
C THR A 88 -2.45 -11.18 9.69
N LEU A 89 -1.41 -11.66 10.37
CA LEU A 89 -0.07 -11.82 9.79
C LEU A 89 -0.05 -12.87 8.67
N ALA A 90 -0.75 -14.00 8.84
CA ALA A 90 -0.88 -15.03 7.80
C ALA A 90 -1.56 -14.46 6.54
N PHE A 91 -2.66 -13.72 6.72
CA PHE A 91 -3.33 -13.03 5.62
C PHE A 91 -2.39 -12.07 4.88
N LEU A 92 -1.63 -11.25 5.61
CA LEU A 92 -0.65 -10.34 5.01
C LEU A 92 0.49 -11.09 4.32
N THR A 93 0.97 -12.19 4.91
CA THR A 93 2.02 -13.03 4.31
C THR A 93 1.63 -13.58 2.94
N GLU A 94 0.37 -13.98 2.81
CA GLU A 94 -0.18 -14.50 1.56
C GLU A 94 -0.37 -13.42 0.49
N ARG A 95 -0.63 -12.17 0.91
CA ARG A 95 -0.98 -11.05 0.02
C ARG A 95 0.18 -10.12 -0.31
N LEU A 96 1.17 -10.01 0.58
CA LEU A 96 2.33 -9.12 0.40
C LEU A 96 3.47 -9.84 -0.34
N ASP A 97 3.21 -10.20 -1.60
CA ASP A 97 4.21 -10.75 -2.52
C ASP A 97 4.60 -9.70 -3.56
N ALA A 98 5.91 -9.46 -3.71
CA ALA A 98 6.45 -8.41 -4.57
C ALA A 98 6.05 -8.57 -6.04
N ALA A 99 6.10 -9.80 -6.58
CA ALA A 99 5.75 -10.07 -7.96
C ALA A 99 4.25 -9.88 -8.24
N SER A 100 3.41 -10.20 -7.26
CA SER A 100 1.96 -9.98 -7.34
C SER A 100 1.57 -8.51 -7.25
N PHE A 101 2.39 -7.67 -6.61
CA PHE A 101 2.14 -6.23 -6.52
C PHE A 101 2.48 -5.46 -7.79
N VAL A 102 3.44 -5.95 -8.59
CA VAL A 102 3.83 -5.33 -9.86
C VAL A 102 3.94 -6.43 -10.94
N PRO A 103 2.80 -7.03 -11.38
CA PRO A 103 2.79 -8.16 -12.29
C PRO A 103 3.43 -7.88 -13.65
N GLN A 104 3.32 -6.67 -14.20
CA GLN A 104 4.01 -6.31 -15.45
C GLN A 104 5.53 -6.35 -15.30
N LEU A 105 6.07 -5.92 -14.17
CA LEU A 105 7.51 -6.04 -13.88
C LEU A 105 7.94 -7.51 -13.77
N ALA A 106 7.15 -8.35 -13.12
CA ALA A 106 7.42 -9.78 -13.02
C ALA A 106 7.39 -10.46 -14.41
N THR A 107 6.43 -10.10 -15.26
CA THR A 107 6.32 -10.56 -16.63
C THR A 107 7.54 -10.12 -17.47
N ALA A 108 7.93 -8.85 -17.39
CA ALA A 108 9.08 -8.31 -18.09
C ALA A 108 10.42 -8.97 -17.72
N LEU A 109 10.51 -9.57 -16.53
CA LEU A 109 11.67 -10.34 -16.09
C LEU A 109 11.68 -11.79 -16.58
N SER A 110 10.53 -12.34 -16.95
CA SER A 110 10.37 -13.74 -17.37
C SER A 110 10.23 -13.89 -18.89
N GLU A 111 9.88 -12.85 -19.61
CA GLU A 111 9.66 -12.85 -21.06
C GLU A 111 10.76 -12.09 -21.81
N PRO A 112 10.99 -12.42 -23.11
CA PRO A 112 11.86 -11.62 -23.96
C PRO A 112 11.38 -10.17 -24.05
N PRO A 113 12.31 -9.20 -24.24
CA PRO A 113 11.93 -7.80 -24.35
C PRO A 113 11.00 -7.58 -25.57
N PRO A 114 9.96 -6.76 -25.44
CA PRO A 114 9.08 -6.44 -26.55
C PRO A 114 9.80 -5.51 -27.55
N ALA A 115 9.21 -5.36 -28.73
CA ALA A 115 9.72 -4.43 -29.75
C ALA A 115 9.69 -2.96 -29.28
N ASP A 116 8.72 -2.60 -28.42
CA ASP A 116 8.60 -1.27 -27.82
C ASP A 116 8.89 -1.32 -26.30
N VAL A 117 10.16 -1.21 -25.99
CA VAL A 117 10.64 -1.16 -24.59
C VAL A 117 10.25 0.13 -23.89
N SER A 118 9.97 1.20 -24.62
CA SER A 118 9.50 2.48 -24.06
C SER A 118 8.09 2.30 -23.48
N HIS A 119 7.22 1.63 -24.24
CA HIS A 119 5.87 1.31 -23.78
C HIS A 119 5.90 0.34 -22.59
N GLU A 120 6.76 -0.67 -22.62
CA GLU A 120 6.94 -1.61 -21.50
C GLU A 120 7.32 -0.86 -20.21
N LEU A 121 8.36 -0.04 -20.27
CA LEU A 121 8.83 0.74 -19.12
C LEU A 121 7.73 1.66 -18.59
N HIS A 122 7.08 2.41 -19.48
CA HIS A 122 5.99 3.31 -19.08
C HIS A 122 4.85 2.55 -18.39
N SER A 123 4.47 1.40 -18.92
CA SER A 123 3.39 0.57 -18.37
C SER A 123 3.74 0.01 -16.99
N ILE A 124 4.97 -0.46 -16.79
CA ILE A 124 5.48 -0.92 -15.48
C ILE A 124 5.46 0.22 -14.45
N LEU A 125 5.98 1.40 -14.82
CA LEU A 125 5.99 2.55 -13.92
C LEU A 125 4.59 3.05 -13.58
N ALA A 126 3.67 3.06 -14.56
CA ALA A 126 2.28 3.44 -14.37
C ALA A 126 1.54 2.46 -13.43
N GLU A 127 1.70 1.16 -13.65
CA GLU A 127 1.13 0.12 -12.79
C GLU A 127 1.63 0.28 -11.35
N TYR A 128 2.95 0.41 -11.16
CA TYR A 128 3.53 0.54 -9.83
C TYR A 128 3.08 1.84 -9.13
N TYR A 129 3.02 2.96 -9.85
CA TYR A 129 2.46 4.21 -9.33
C TYR A 129 1.03 4.02 -8.84
N ASP A 130 0.17 3.39 -9.66
CA ASP A 130 -1.23 3.17 -9.36
C ASP A 130 -1.43 2.20 -8.18
N VAL A 131 -0.58 1.19 -8.05
CA VAL A 131 -0.53 0.31 -6.88
C VAL A 131 -0.22 1.10 -5.60
N LEU A 132 0.84 1.90 -5.60
CA LEU A 132 1.21 2.75 -4.46
C LEU A 132 0.09 3.73 -4.10
N ARG A 133 -0.54 4.34 -5.10
CA ARG A 133 -1.66 5.26 -4.91
C ARG A 133 -2.89 4.56 -4.31
N ASN A 134 -3.28 3.44 -4.87
CA ASN A 134 -4.51 2.73 -4.50
C ASN A 134 -4.41 2.11 -3.10
N TYR A 135 -3.23 1.62 -2.73
CA TYR A 135 -2.97 1.00 -1.42
C TYR A 135 -2.31 1.96 -0.41
N ARG A 136 -2.27 3.25 -0.70
CA ARG A 136 -1.62 4.29 0.13
C ARG A 136 -1.97 4.20 1.60
N ALA A 137 -3.26 4.02 1.92
CA ALA A 137 -3.75 3.96 3.28
C ALA A 137 -3.27 2.70 4.01
N ALA A 138 -3.36 1.53 3.35
CA ALA A 138 -2.86 0.27 3.88
C ALA A 138 -1.33 0.32 4.09
N ILE A 139 -0.59 0.80 3.09
CA ILE A 139 0.88 0.90 3.16
C ILE A 139 1.31 1.78 4.35
N ARG A 140 0.73 2.97 4.51
CA ARG A 140 1.07 3.88 5.62
C ARG A 140 0.74 3.27 6.98
N LEU A 141 -0.40 2.61 7.11
CA LEU A 141 -0.83 1.93 8.33
C LEU A 141 0.13 0.80 8.68
N ILE A 142 0.50 -0.05 7.70
CA ILE A 142 1.41 -1.18 7.88
C ILE A 142 2.83 -0.67 8.17
N GLU A 143 3.35 0.27 7.37
CA GLU A 143 4.69 0.86 7.53
C GLU A 143 4.88 1.43 8.94
N GLN A 144 3.93 2.24 9.43
CA GLN A 144 4.03 2.82 10.76
C GLN A 144 3.91 1.78 11.88
N SER A 145 3.06 0.75 11.67
CA SER A 145 2.88 -0.32 12.66
C SER A 145 4.06 -1.29 12.70
N SER A 146 4.85 -1.37 11.64
CA SER A 146 6.05 -2.22 11.54
C SER A 146 7.20 -1.73 12.44
N ILE A 147 7.21 -0.46 12.84
CA ILE A 147 8.31 0.14 13.60
C ILE A 147 8.55 -0.59 14.94
N ASP A 148 7.48 -1.05 15.56
CA ASP A 148 7.52 -1.73 16.86
C ASP A 148 6.90 -3.14 16.83
N TRP A 149 6.74 -3.73 15.63
CA TRP A 149 6.17 -5.05 15.42
C TRP A 149 7.07 -5.89 14.48
N PRO A 150 8.02 -6.69 15.03
CA PRO A 150 9.07 -7.36 14.26
C PRO A 150 8.58 -8.28 13.14
N GLU A 151 7.47 -9.02 13.35
CA GLU A 151 6.93 -9.91 12.34
C GLU A 151 6.34 -9.11 11.16
N LEU A 152 5.69 -7.99 11.44
CA LEU A 152 5.15 -7.10 10.43
C LEU A 152 6.26 -6.33 9.71
N GLU A 153 7.32 -5.95 10.42
CA GLU A 153 8.54 -5.35 9.88
C GLU A 153 9.18 -6.27 8.82
N SER A 154 9.39 -7.54 9.18
CA SER A 154 9.95 -8.53 8.27
C SER A 154 9.09 -8.71 7.01
N LEU A 155 7.76 -8.78 7.15
CA LEU A 155 6.84 -8.89 6.03
C LEU A 155 6.87 -7.66 5.11
N PHE A 156 6.81 -6.47 5.68
CA PHE A 156 6.68 -5.25 4.90
C PHE A 156 8.01 -4.79 4.31
N PHE A 157 9.06 -4.66 5.13
CA PHE A 157 10.34 -4.12 4.65
C PHE A 157 11.18 -5.17 3.94
N THR A 158 11.32 -6.37 4.51
CA THR A 158 12.23 -7.39 3.97
C THR A 158 11.58 -8.15 2.81
N LYS A 159 10.33 -8.59 2.95
CA LYS A 159 9.69 -9.40 1.92
C LYS A 159 9.11 -8.55 0.78
N LEU A 160 8.23 -7.60 1.10
CA LEU A 160 7.54 -6.83 0.07
C LEU A 160 8.43 -5.73 -0.52
N ARG A 161 8.85 -4.77 0.30
CA ARG A 161 9.56 -3.57 -0.18
C ARG A 161 10.91 -3.90 -0.78
N GLN A 162 11.72 -4.72 -0.11
CA GLN A 162 13.00 -5.17 -0.65
C GLN A 162 12.79 -6.05 -1.89
N GLY A 163 11.78 -6.92 -1.90
CA GLY A 163 11.47 -7.76 -3.06
C GLY A 163 11.12 -6.93 -4.31
N ILE A 164 10.28 -5.89 -4.19
CA ILE A 164 9.98 -4.97 -5.31
C ILE A 164 11.26 -4.26 -5.78
N PHE A 165 12.08 -3.81 -4.83
CA PHE A 165 13.35 -3.16 -5.13
C PHE A 165 14.32 -4.08 -5.90
N ASP A 166 14.42 -5.34 -5.52
CA ASP A 166 15.26 -6.34 -6.18
C ASP A 166 14.76 -6.67 -7.58
N LEU A 167 13.43 -6.79 -7.77
CA LEU A 167 12.83 -6.97 -9.10
C LEU A 167 13.14 -5.77 -10.01
N MET A 168 12.99 -4.54 -9.53
CA MET A 168 13.30 -3.33 -10.30
C MET A 168 14.79 -3.23 -10.63
N THR A 169 15.68 -3.60 -9.69
CA THR A 169 17.12 -3.62 -9.93
C THR A 169 17.48 -4.60 -11.06
N ARG A 170 16.94 -5.82 -11.01
CA ARG A 170 17.15 -6.83 -12.06
C ARG A 170 16.60 -6.39 -13.42
N TYR A 171 15.45 -5.73 -13.44
CA TYR A 171 14.86 -5.21 -14.66
C TYR A 171 15.75 -4.14 -15.31
N VAL A 172 16.21 -3.16 -14.55
CA VAL A 172 17.13 -2.12 -15.03
C VAL A 172 18.42 -2.74 -15.55
N GLU A 173 19.04 -3.66 -14.79
CA GLU A 173 20.26 -4.36 -15.20
C GLU A 173 20.07 -5.12 -16.52
N MET A 174 19.00 -5.89 -16.63
CA MET A 174 18.71 -6.71 -17.80
C MET A 174 18.50 -5.85 -19.07
N ARG A 175 17.75 -4.75 -18.95
CA ARG A 175 17.51 -3.87 -20.12
C ARG A 175 18.74 -3.03 -20.48
N CYS A 176 19.55 -2.61 -19.52
CA CYS A 176 20.86 -1.94 -19.79
C CYS A 176 21.84 -2.90 -20.47
N THR A 177 21.94 -4.14 -19.99
CA THR A 177 22.85 -5.16 -20.56
C THR A 177 22.47 -5.53 -21.99
N ALA A 178 21.17 -5.53 -22.28
CA ALA A 178 20.64 -5.75 -23.65
C ALA A 178 20.79 -4.53 -24.58
N GLY A 179 21.29 -3.39 -24.07
CA GLY A 179 21.41 -2.15 -24.86
C GLY A 179 20.08 -1.44 -25.14
N LEU A 180 19.02 -1.82 -24.45
CA LEU A 180 17.68 -1.26 -24.61
C LEU A 180 17.48 -0.01 -23.74
N PHE A 181 18.19 0.07 -22.62
CA PHE A 181 18.32 1.28 -21.80
C PHE A 181 19.72 1.86 -21.94
N ARG A 182 19.83 3.17 -21.73
CA ARG A 182 21.13 3.82 -21.67
C ARG A 182 21.97 3.28 -20.51
N PRO A 183 23.30 3.28 -20.60
CA PRO A 183 24.15 2.90 -19.47
C PRO A 183 23.86 3.76 -18.24
N VAL A 184 23.79 3.12 -17.07
CA VAL A 184 23.63 3.81 -15.78
C VAL A 184 24.82 3.50 -14.86
N PRO A 185 25.22 4.41 -13.97
CA PRO A 185 26.40 4.21 -13.10
C PRO A 185 26.25 3.05 -12.12
N ASN A 186 25.01 2.77 -11.66
CA ASN A 186 24.71 1.72 -10.70
C ASN A 186 23.24 1.33 -10.81
N PHE A 187 22.96 0.06 -11.07
CA PHE A 187 21.60 -0.46 -11.28
C PHE A 187 20.73 -0.34 -10.03
N SER A 188 21.27 -0.72 -8.86
CA SER A 188 20.57 -0.65 -7.59
C SER A 188 20.23 0.79 -7.19
N ALA A 189 21.18 1.72 -7.31
CA ALA A 189 20.92 3.14 -7.06
C ALA A 189 19.88 3.72 -8.02
N THR A 190 19.90 3.31 -9.28
CA THR A 190 18.91 3.73 -10.28
C THR A 190 17.52 3.19 -9.93
N ALA A 191 17.41 1.90 -9.63
CA ALA A 191 16.15 1.29 -9.16
C ALA A 191 15.62 1.98 -7.89
N ARG A 192 16.51 2.33 -6.95
CA ARG A 192 16.13 3.07 -5.74
C ARG A 192 15.58 4.44 -6.07
N PHE A 193 16.21 5.17 -6.97
CA PHE A 193 15.73 6.48 -7.41
C PHE A 193 14.33 6.39 -8.03
N LEU A 194 14.09 5.40 -8.90
CA LEU A 194 12.76 5.16 -9.49
C LEU A 194 11.71 4.90 -8.40
N ASN A 195 12.00 3.96 -7.48
CA ASN A 195 11.09 3.59 -6.41
C ASN A 195 10.74 4.76 -5.49
N GLU A 196 11.75 5.49 -5.01
CA GLU A 196 11.52 6.59 -4.05
C GLU A 196 10.83 7.78 -4.73
N SER A 197 11.12 8.05 -6.00
CA SER A 197 10.41 9.08 -6.76
C SER A 197 8.93 8.74 -6.88
N MET A 198 8.59 7.52 -7.33
CA MET A 198 7.20 7.07 -7.42
C MET A 198 6.52 7.07 -6.05
N ALA A 199 7.19 6.57 -5.00
CA ALA A 199 6.64 6.56 -3.66
C ALA A 199 6.36 7.97 -3.12
N TRP A 200 7.23 8.94 -3.40
CA TRP A 200 6.99 10.32 -3.01
C TRP A 200 5.76 10.90 -3.71
N PHE A 201 5.70 10.82 -5.05
CA PHE A 201 4.58 11.36 -5.82
C PHE A 201 3.26 10.64 -5.51
N ALA A 202 3.25 9.30 -5.40
CA ALA A 202 2.03 8.54 -5.19
C ALA A 202 1.52 8.56 -3.74
N MET A 203 2.42 8.64 -2.74
CA MET A 203 2.05 8.44 -1.34
C MET A 203 2.18 9.67 -0.46
N ARG A 204 3.22 10.50 -0.67
CA ARG A 204 3.55 11.62 0.23
C ARG A 204 3.01 12.96 -0.30
N MET A 205 3.15 13.22 -1.58
CA MET A 205 2.74 14.45 -2.25
C MET A 205 1.28 14.86 -1.95
N PRO A 206 0.28 13.97 -1.94
CA PRO A 206 -1.10 14.37 -1.65
C PRO A 206 -1.35 14.90 -0.23
N GLY A 207 -0.41 14.71 0.68
CA GLY A 207 -0.45 15.26 2.04
C GLY A 207 0.52 16.42 2.26
N ASP A 208 1.26 16.81 1.24
CA ASP A 208 2.22 17.92 1.30
C ASP A 208 1.50 19.27 1.19
N ARG A 209 1.73 20.13 2.19
CA ARG A 209 1.11 21.46 2.28
C ARG A 209 1.65 22.47 1.26
N TYR A 210 2.81 22.20 0.69
CA TYR A 210 3.50 23.09 -0.24
C TYR A 210 3.33 22.67 -1.71
N THR A 211 2.57 21.62 -1.97
CA THR A 211 2.29 21.18 -3.34
C THR A 211 1.37 22.19 -4.04
N THR A 212 1.82 22.68 -5.19
CA THR A 212 1.10 23.67 -6.02
C THR A 212 0.49 23.08 -7.28
N PHE A 213 0.56 21.76 -7.45
CA PHE A 213 0.05 21.01 -8.59
C PHE A 213 -0.85 19.86 -8.12
N THR A 214 -1.71 19.38 -9.01
CA THR A 214 -2.65 18.28 -8.74
C THR A 214 -1.95 16.91 -8.72
N GLU A 215 -2.61 15.91 -8.14
CA GLU A 215 -2.13 14.52 -8.17
C GLU A 215 -2.00 13.98 -9.61
N THR A 216 -2.91 14.38 -10.50
CA THR A 216 -2.86 14.00 -11.92
C THR A 216 -1.62 14.60 -12.63
N GLU A 217 -1.33 15.86 -12.40
CA GLU A 217 -0.13 16.52 -12.95
C GLU A 217 1.14 15.90 -12.39
N GLY A 218 1.19 15.66 -11.07
CA GLY A 218 2.32 14.99 -10.42
C GLY A 218 2.58 13.59 -10.97
N ARG A 219 1.53 12.79 -11.19
CA ARG A 219 1.62 11.48 -11.84
C ARG A 219 2.19 11.59 -13.25
N ALA A 220 1.65 12.50 -14.07
CA ALA A 220 2.10 12.67 -15.45
C ALA A 220 3.58 13.05 -15.53
N VAL A 221 4.02 14.03 -14.73
CA VAL A 221 5.43 14.46 -14.66
C VAL A 221 6.33 13.32 -14.16
N CYS A 222 5.92 12.61 -13.11
CA CYS A 222 6.69 11.50 -12.56
C CYS A 222 6.93 10.40 -13.61
N LEU A 223 5.88 9.97 -14.30
CA LEU A 223 5.98 8.93 -15.33
C LEU A 223 6.78 9.38 -16.55
N ASP A 224 6.59 10.61 -17.03
CA ASP A 224 7.34 11.16 -18.17
C ASP A 224 8.84 11.21 -17.87
N LEU A 225 9.23 11.84 -16.76
CA LEU A 225 10.63 12.00 -16.40
C LEU A 225 11.34 10.67 -16.12
N LEU A 226 10.68 9.74 -15.38
CA LEU A 226 11.28 8.45 -15.07
C LEU A 226 11.40 7.56 -16.30
N SER A 227 10.43 7.57 -17.22
CA SER A 227 10.53 6.85 -18.49
C SER A 227 11.69 7.36 -19.33
N ARG A 228 11.81 8.68 -19.52
CA ARG A 228 12.90 9.29 -20.31
C ARG A 228 14.27 9.12 -19.65
N ALA A 229 14.33 8.96 -18.32
CA ALA A 229 15.61 8.84 -17.62
C ALA A 229 16.41 7.59 -18.02
N LEU A 230 15.75 6.53 -18.53
CA LEU A 230 16.38 5.25 -18.87
C LEU A 230 16.46 5.00 -20.39
N LEU A 231 15.63 5.66 -21.18
CA LEU A 231 15.63 5.48 -22.63
C LEU A 231 16.88 6.13 -23.27
N PRO A 232 17.36 5.58 -24.41
CA PRO A 232 18.50 6.13 -25.16
C PRO A 232 18.29 7.57 -25.61
#